data_e47416e0a5309ffb475840736c76f790
#
_entry.id   e47416e0a5309ffb475840736c76f790
#
_cell.length_a   1.000
_cell.length_b   1.000
_cell.length_c   1.000
_cell.angle_alpha   90.00
_cell.angle_beta   90.00
_cell.angle_gamma   90.00
#
_symmetry.space_group_name_H-M   'P 1'
#
loop_
_entity.id
_entity.type
_entity.pdbx_description
1 polymer ?
#
loop_
_entity_poly.entity_id
_entity_poly.type
_entity_poly.pdbx_seq_one_letter_code
_entity_poly.pdbx_strand_id
1 'polypeptide(L)'
;MLTLFFGYRTAEEKQADLERIAREQGETVDDAAARAEMKFLKGNGTDSAIEGGAVPASSAGAAAAGVATKQAGKDAIALESPLEGEAVALSEVPDPIFAAAKLGPGMAVQPAGNAVFAPADGKVLTVQKSGHAVGLSLDNGVQLLIHVGLDTVELGGEGFEVHVEKKQRVSAGDKLISFDPEFIRSKGYNLITPVVVTNATKFGTVTGEPGQVSSSDVLLHISPKAEDAE
;
A
#
# COMPACT_ATOMS: atom_id res chain seq x y z
N MET A 1 21.37 6.51 -22.61
CA MET A 1 19.99 6.31 -22.19
C MET A 1 19.84 4.85 -21.80
N LEU A 2 20.07 4.52 -20.52
CA LEU A 2 20.13 3.13 -20.06
C LEU A 2 18.78 2.80 -19.44
N THR A 3 17.96 2.06 -20.14
CA THR A 3 16.68 1.54 -19.67
C THR A 3 16.99 0.35 -18.75
N LEU A 4 16.99 0.59 -17.44
CA LEU A 4 17.13 -0.48 -16.44
C LEU A 4 15.82 -1.30 -16.44
N PHE A 5 15.90 -2.47 -17.02
CA PHE A 5 14.89 -3.51 -16.95
C PHE A 5 15.07 -4.21 -15.61
N PHE A 6 14.27 -3.86 -14.60
CA PHE A 6 14.26 -4.56 -13.31
C PHE A 6 13.47 -5.87 -13.46
N GLY A 7 14.12 -6.87 -14.00
CA GLY A 7 13.67 -8.26 -13.95
C GLY A 7 14.68 -9.05 -13.11
N TYR A 8 14.55 -9.01 -11.79
CA TYR A 8 15.40 -9.79 -10.91
C TYR A 8 15.05 -11.27 -11.03
N ARG A 9 16.05 -12.12 -11.20
CA ARG A 9 15.91 -13.57 -11.21
C ARG A 9 16.11 -14.20 -9.85
N THR A 10 16.84 -13.51 -8.96
CA THR A 10 17.13 -13.98 -7.60
C THR A 10 17.24 -12.81 -6.63
N ALA A 11 17.06 -13.10 -5.32
CA ALA A 11 17.26 -12.11 -4.27
C ALA A 11 18.71 -11.55 -4.26
N GLU A 12 19.68 -12.36 -4.64
CA GLU A 12 21.10 -11.96 -4.72
C GLU A 12 21.33 -10.95 -5.86
N GLU A 13 20.69 -11.12 -7.01
CA GLU A 13 20.78 -10.17 -8.12
C GLU A 13 20.14 -8.82 -7.76
N LYS A 14 19.02 -8.83 -7.04
CA LYS A 14 18.39 -7.62 -6.51
C LYS A 14 19.31 -6.89 -5.55
N GLN A 15 19.91 -7.61 -4.61
CA GLN A 15 20.86 -7.05 -3.64
C GLN A 15 22.05 -6.41 -4.35
N ALA A 16 22.65 -7.11 -5.32
CA ALA A 16 23.80 -6.62 -6.07
C ALA A 16 23.48 -5.35 -6.88
N ASP A 17 22.29 -5.26 -7.49
CA ASP A 17 21.87 -4.07 -8.22
C ASP A 17 21.60 -2.89 -7.28
N LEU A 18 20.99 -3.13 -6.12
CA LEU A 18 20.78 -2.10 -5.10
C LEU A 18 22.11 -1.58 -4.55
N GLU A 19 23.08 -2.47 -4.28
CA GLU A 19 24.44 -2.09 -3.83
C GLU A 19 25.17 -1.27 -4.89
N ARG A 20 25.02 -1.62 -6.17
CA ARG A 20 25.61 -0.85 -7.27
C ARG A 20 25.02 0.55 -7.35
N ILE A 21 23.67 0.67 -7.31
CA ILE A 21 22.96 1.95 -7.35
C ILE A 21 23.34 2.81 -6.15
N ALA A 22 23.38 2.23 -4.96
CA ALA A 22 23.78 2.90 -3.73
C ALA A 22 25.21 3.45 -3.84
N ARG A 23 26.15 2.65 -4.34
CA ARG A 23 27.55 3.06 -4.54
C ARG A 23 27.71 4.17 -5.57
N GLU A 24 26.96 4.13 -6.69
CA GLU A 24 27.02 5.15 -7.72
C GLU A 24 26.48 6.50 -7.25
N GLN A 25 25.61 6.50 -6.24
CA GLN A 25 24.92 7.71 -5.76
C GLN A 25 25.34 8.13 -4.36
N GLY A 26 26.27 7.38 -3.73
CA GLY A 26 26.76 7.69 -2.39
C GLY A 26 25.69 7.50 -1.29
N GLU A 27 24.72 6.66 -1.54
CA GLU A 27 23.61 6.33 -0.64
C GLU A 27 23.80 4.93 -0.03
N THR A 28 23.01 4.58 0.98
CA THR A 28 22.92 3.20 1.47
C THR A 28 22.05 2.34 0.56
N VAL A 29 22.20 1.01 0.62
CA VAL A 29 21.35 0.07 -0.13
C VAL A 29 19.87 0.29 0.21
N ASP A 30 19.57 0.53 1.49
CA ASP A 30 18.22 0.79 1.98
C ASP A 30 17.65 2.10 1.41
N ASP A 31 18.47 3.15 1.27
CA ASP A 31 18.02 4.41 0.67
C ASP A 31 17.74 4.26 -0.83
N ALA A 32 18.56 3.46 -1.51
CA ALA A 32 18.35 3.14 -2.93
C ALA A 32 17.05 2.34 -3.15
N ALA A 33 16.77 1.36 -2.28
CA ALA A 33 15.53 0.59 -2.31
C ALA A 33 14.31 1.45 -2.01
N ALA A 34 14.33 2.25 -0.93
CA ALA A 34 13.26 3.19 -0.60
C ALA A 34 12.97 4.17 -1.73
N ARG A 35 14.02 4.63 -2.43
CA ARG A 35 13.86 5.52 -3.58
C ARG A 35 13.26 4.83 -4.79
N ALA A 36 13.57 3.55 -5.03
CA ALA A 36 12.95 2.77 -6.09
C ALA A 36 11.44 2.64 -5.86
N GLU A 37 11.01 2.36 -4.63
CA GLU A 37 9.59 2.34 -4.23
C GLU A 37 8.96 3.73 -4.33
N MET A 38 9.63 4.78 -3.86
CA MET A 38 9.13 6.16 -3.97
C MET A 38 9.03 6.65 -5.42
N LYS A 39 9.96 6.25 -6.29
CA LYS A 39 9.90 6.55 -7.72
C LYS A 39 8.68 5.91 -8.36
N PHE A 40 8.34 4.70 -7.93
CA PHE A 40 7.11 4.03 -8.32
C PHE A 40 5.87 4.84 -7.91
N LEU A 41 5.81 5.28 -6.65
CA LEU A 41 4.68 6.07 -6.12
C LEU A 41 4.50 7.42 -6.84
N LYS A 42 5.58 8.06 -7.26
CA LYS A 42 5.54 9.34 -8.00
C LYS A 42 5.13 9.19 -9.47
N GLY A 43 4.95 7.97 -9.94
CA GLY A 43 4.48 7.69 -11.29
C GLY A 43 5.51 8.05 -12.36
N ASN A 44 6.31 7.08 -12.73
CA ASN A 44 7.10 7.20 -13.96
C ASN A 44 6.12 7.14 -15.14
N GLY A 45 5.77 8.32 -15.69
CA GLY A 45 4.93 8.40 -16.87
C GLY A 45 5.62 7.76 -18.07
N THR A 46 5.20 6.57 -18.39
CA THR A 46 5.26 6.06 -19.77
C THR A 46 3.90 5.47 -20.08
N ASP A 47 3.13 6.25 -20.85
CA ASP A 47 1.96 5.76 -21.56
C ASP A 47 2.35 4.50 -22.33
N SER A 48 1.69 3.41 -22.01
CA SER A 48 1.48 2.35 -22.99
C SER A 48 0.06 1.83 -22.79
N ALA A 49 -0.80 2.27 -23.67
CA ALA A 49 -2.16 1.82 -23.80
C ALA A 49 -2.19 0.29 -23.99
N ILE A 50 -3.01 -0.38 -23.20
CA ILE A 50 -3.50 -1.71 -23.54
C ILE A 50 -5.01 -1.54 -23.71
N GLU A 51 -5.43 -1.69 -24.99
CA GLU A 51 -6.82 -1.73 -25.38
C GLU A 51 -7.51 -3.02 -24.88
N GLY A 52 -8.73 -2.85 -24.39
CA GLY A 52 -9.84 -3.72 -24.68
C GLY A 52 -10.09 -4.92 -23.79
N GLY A 53 -11.11 -4.80 -23.00
CA GLY A 53 -11.84 -5.92 -22.41
C GLY A 53 -12.93 -5.44 -21.50
N ALA A 54 -14.03 -4.97 -22.07
CA ALA A 54 -15.25 -4.69 -21.33
C ALA A 54 -15.85 -5.98 -20.79
N VAL A 55 -16.02 -6.10 -19.49
CA VAL A 55 -16.88 -7.10 -18.86
C VAL A 55 -18.01 -6.37 -18.12
N PRO A 56 -19.26 -6.86 -18.25
CA PRO A 56 -20.42 -6.09 -17.84
C PRO A 56 -20.60 -6.06 -16.33
N ALA A 57 -21.04 -4.91 -15.84
CA ALA A 57 -21.47 -4.68 -14.48
C ALA A 57 -22.60 -5.66 -14.11
N SER A 58 -22.40 -6.46 -13.07
CA SER A 58 -23.45 -7.17 -12.36
C SER A 58 -23.76 -6.41 -11.07
N SER A 59 -24.91 -5.78 -11.09
CA SER A 59 -25.54 -5.14 -9.94
C SER A 59 -26.04 -6.18 -8.94
N ALA A 60 -25.61 -6.10 -7.68
CA ALA A 60 -26.39 -6.56 -6.53
C ALA A 60 -25.85 -5.86 -5.29
N GLY A 61 -26.57 -4.92 -4.79
CA GLY A 61 -27.50 -5.09 -3.68
C GLY A 61 -26.98 -4.34 -2.46
N ALA A 62 -27.46 -3.10 -2.29
CA ALA A 62 -27.30 -2.26 -1.11
C ALA A 62 -27.60 -2.98 0.21
N ALA A 63 -26.72 -2.80 1.20
CA ALA A 63 -27.15 -2.70 2.59
C ALA A 63 -26.35 -1.56 3.24
N ALA A 64 -26.97 -0.40 3.27
CA ALA A 64 -26.52 0.71 4.08
C ALA A 64 -26.69 0.31 5.55
N ALA A 65 -25.59 0.14 6.26
CA ALA A 65 -25.54 0.22 7.70
C ALA A 65 -24.60 1.38 8.03
N GLY A 66 -25.18 2.54 8.31
CA GLY A 66 -24.49 3.69 8.83
C GLY A 66 -23.82 3.33 10.15
N VAL A 67 -22.51 3.31 10.20
CA VAL A 67 -21.75 3.26 11.43
C VAL A 67 -21.28 4.68 11.73
N ALA A 68 -21.79 5.17 12.85
CA ALA A 68 -21.44 6.47 13.41
C ALA A 68 -19.93 6.59 13.58
N THR A 69 -19.32 7.48 12.85
CA THR A 69 -17.98 7.97 13.08
C THR A 69 -17.93 8.60 14.48
N LYS A 70 -17.27 7.89 15.39
CA LYS A 70 -16.92 8.46 16.70
C LYS A 70 -15.91 9.56 16.44
N GLN A 71 -16.36 10.80 16.49
CA GLN A 71 -15.51 11.99 16.33
C GLN A 71 -14.42 11.99 17.40
N ALA A 72 -13.22 11.61 17.00
CA ALA A 72 -12.01 12.05 17.67
C ALA A 72 -11.72 13.47 17.17
N GLY A 73 -11.55 14.42 18.07
CA GLY A 73 -11.22 15.84 17.91
C GLY A 73 -11.40 16.45 16.50
N LYS A 74 -11.81 17.68 16.44
CA LYS A 74 -12.42 18.41 15.33
C LYS A 74 -11.76 18.29 13.93
N ASP A 75 -10.62 17.61 13.78
CA ASP A 75 -9.88 17.44 12.51
C ASP A 75 -9.04 16.15 12.41
N ALA A 76 -9.19 15.19 13.32
CA ALA A 76 -8.47 13.92 13.27
C ALA A 76 -9.14 12.94 12.28
N ILE A 77 -8.35 12.34 11.38
CA ILE A 77 -8.81 11.34 10.42
C ILE A 77 -8.64 9.96 11.07
N ALA A 78 -9.73 9.20 11.16
CA ALA A 78 -9.72 7.79 11.47
C ALA A 78 -9.81 7.02 10.14
N LEU A 79 -8.78 6.24 9.83
CA LEU A 79 -8.71 5.47 8.61
C LEU A 79 -8.95 4.00 8.92
N GLU A 80 -9.96 3.42 8.28
CA GLU A 80 -10.31 2.01 8.43
C GLU A 80 -9.23 1.09 7.89
N SER A 81 -9.21 -0.16 8.35
CA SER A 81 -8.26 -1.15 7.86
C SER A 81 -8.63 -1.58 6.43
N PRO A 82 -7.67 -1.59 5.50
CA PRO A 82 -7.93 -2.08 4.14
C PRO A 82 -8.05 -3.60 4.05
N LEU A 83 -7.76 -4.34 5.12
CA LEU A 83 -7.86 -5.80 5.16
C LEU A 83 -8.05 -6.27 6.61
N GLU A 84 -8.61 -7.46 6.75
CA GLU A 84 -8.78 -8.12 8.04
C GLU A 84 -7.53 -8.91 8.44
N GLY A 85 -7.23 -8.96 9.72
CA GLY A 85 -6.09 -9.72 10.26
C GLY A 85 -5.57 -9.16 11.57
N GLU A 86 -4.28 -9.40 11.83
CA GLU A 86 -3.59 -8.88 13.01
C GLU A 86 -2.73 -7.68 12.62
N ALA A 87 -3.08 -6.51 13.16
CA ALA A 87 -2.29 -5.29 13.00
C ALA A 87 -1.07 -5.33 13.93
N VAL A 88 0.09 -4.98 13.37
CA VAL A 88 1.37 -4.92 14.09
C VAL A 88 2.09 -3.61 13.75
N ALA A 89 3.02 -3.19 14.60
CA ALA A 89 3.83 -2.02 14.31
C ALA A 89 4.73 -2.23 13.10
N LEU A 90 4.99 -1.18 12.30
CA LEU A 90 5.93 -1.28 11.17
C LEU A 90 7.32 -1.74 11.58
N SER A 91 7.75 -1.42 12.81
CA SER A 91 9.06 -1.84 13.36
C SER A 91 9.20 -3.36 13.51
N GLU A 92 8.08 -4.10 13.50
CA GLU A 92 8.06 -5.56 13.59
C GLU A 92 8.09 -6.24 12.21
N VAL A 93 7.95 -5.46 11.14
CA VAL A 93 8.04 -5.99 9.77
C VAL A 93 9.47 -6.42 9.47
N PRO A 94 9.71 -7.65 9.00
CA PRO A 94 11.05 -8.13 8.69
C PRO A 94 11.58 -7.60 7.34
N ASP A 95 11.46 -6.29 7.14
CA ASP A 95 11.97 -5.53 5.99
C ASP A 95 12.46 -4.17 6.47
N PRO A 96 13.73 -3.82 6.21
CA PRO A 96 14.35 -2.60 6.76
C PRO A 96 13.75 -1.30 6.23
N ILE A 97 13.12 -1.31 5.05
CA ILE A 97 12.49 -0.13 4.46
C ILE A 97 11.21 0.20 5.22
N PHE A 98 10.37 -0.81 5.44
CA PHE A 98 9.13 -0.65 6.18
C PHE A 98 9.38 -0.47 7.67
N ALA A 99 10.27 -1.27 8.28
CA ALA A 99 10.59 -1.17 9.70
C ALA A 99 11.15 0.21 10.09
N ALA A 100 11.95 0.83 9.23
CA ALA A 100 12.47 2.18 9.43
C ALA A 100 11.50 3.30 8.99
N ALA A 101 10.26 2.96 8.58
CA ALA A 101 9.25 3.89 8.08
C ALA A 101 9.77 4.83 6.96
N LYS A 102 10.70 4.37 6.11
CA LYS A 102 11.30 5.19 5.04
C LYS A 102 10.30 5.64 3.98
N LEU A 103 9.21 4.90 3.79
CA LEU A 103 8.11 5.24 2.87
C LEU A 103 7.01 6.07 3.54
N GLY A 104 7.05 6.20 4.85
CA GLY A 104 6.10 6.91 5.69
C GLY A 104 5.67 6.09 6.90
N PRO A 105 5.09 6.74 7.91
CA PRO A 105 4.53 6.07 9.07
C PRO A 105 3.25 5.30 8.71
N GLY A 106 2.92 4.29 9.50
CA GLY A 106 1.75 3.46 9.31
C GLY A 106 1.75 2.24 10.22
N MET A 107 1.01 1.23 9.82
CA MET A 107 0.95 -0.10 10.45
C MET A 107 1.18 -1.18 9.40
N ALA A 108 1.40 -2.40 9.84
CA ALA A 108 1.32 -3.56 8.96
C ALA A 108 0.21 -4.50 9.46
N VAL A 109 -0.39 -5.25 8.55
CA VAL A 109 -1.41 -6.24 8.90
C VAL A 109 -0.95 -7.61 8.43
N GLN A 110 -0.95 -8.59 9.33
CA GLN A 110 -0.82 -10.00 8.97
C GLN A 110 -2.19 -10.49 8.52
N PRO A 111 -2.43 -10.70 7.20
CA PRO A 111 -3.79 -10.92 6.71
C PRO A 111 -4.35 -12.26 7.13
N ALA A 112 -5.62 -12.26 7.57
CA ALA A 112 -6.46 -13.41 7.78
C ALA A 112 -7.33 -13.72 6.55
N GLY A 113 -7.61 -12.71 5.74
CA GLY A 113 -8.37 -12.81 4.49
C GLY A 113 -7.47 -12.88 3.26
N ASN A 114 -8.09 -12.67 2.10
CA ASN A 114 -7.48 -12.78 0.78
C ASN A 114 -7.78 -11.58 -0.14
N ALA A 115 -8.20 -10.46 0.42
CA ALA A 115 -8.54 -9.28 -0.34
C ALA A 115 -8.16 -7.99 0.39
N VAL A 116 -7.87 -6.96 -0.40
CA VAL A 116 -7.62 -5.59 0.02
C VAL A 116 -8.77 -4.72 -0.46
N PHE A 117 -9.28 -3.88 0.43
CA PHE A 117 -10.38 -2.96 0.18
C PHE A 117 -9.96 -1.50 0.33
N ALA A 118 -10.70 -0.60 -0.30
CA ALA A 118 -10.50 0.84 -0.12
C ALA A 118 -10.94 1.26 1.30
N PRO A 119 -10.04 1.86 2.10
CA PRO A 119 -10.36 2.24 3.48
C PRO A 119 -11.18 3.53 3.58
N ALA A 120 -11.35 4.25 2.49
CA ALA A 120 -12.15 5.47 2.36
C ALA A 120 -12.36 5.80 0.88
N ASP A 121 -13.26 6.74 0.61
CA ASP A 121 -13.47 7.29 -0.73
C ASP A 121 -12.21 7.96 -1.25
N GLY A 122 -11.94 7.80 -2.56
CA GLY A 122 -10.75 8.37 -3.13
C GLY A 122 -10.52 8.02 -4.58
N LYS A 123 -9.25 8.04 -4.96
CA LYS A 123 -8.79 7.75 -6.31
C LYS A 123 -7.53 6.90 -6.28
N VAL A 124 -7.45 5.92 -7.18
CA VAL A 124 -6.26 5.12 -7.38
C VAL A 124 -5.17 5.96 -8.03
N LEU A 125 -4.05 6.15 -7.31
CA LEU A 125 -2.88 6.86 -7.83
C LEU A 125 -2.05 5.95 -8.72
N THR A 126 -1.87 4.73 -8.27
CA THR A 126 -1.03 3.76 -8.95
C THR A 126 -1.41 2.33 -8.57
N VAL A 127 -1.19 1.41 -9.50
CA VAL A 127 -1.26 -0.04 -9.28
C VAL A 127 0.00 -0.64 -9.87
N GLN A 128 0.64 -1.53 -9.13
CA GLN A 128 1.79 -2.30 -9.65
C GLN A 128 1.32 -3.29 -10.71
N LYS A 129 2.14 -3.46 -11.76
CA LYS A 129 1.84 -4.42 -12.84
C LYS A 129 1.69 -5.85 -12.34
N SER A 130 2.46 -6.22 -11.31
CA SER A 130 2.38 -7.50 -10.60
C SER A 130 1.27 -7.56 -9.56
N GLY A 131 0.42 -6.54 -9.43
CA GLY A 131 -0.75 -6.55 -8.58
C GLY A 131 -0.51 -6.55 -7.06
N HIS A 132 0.75 -6.63 -6.61
CA HIS A 132 1.07 -6.75 -5.18
C HIS A 132 0.94 -5.44 -4.40
N ALA A 133 0.87 -4.29 -5.07
CA ALA A 133 0.77 -3.01 -4.38
C ALA A 133 -0.15 -2.02 -5.09
N VAL A 134 -0.85 -1.22 -4.29
CA VAL A 134 -1.74 -0.15 -4.74
C VAL A 134 -1.50 1.13 -3.93
N GLY A 135 -1.45 2.26 -4.62
CA GLY A 135 -1.40 3.59 -4.02
C GLY A 135 -2.71 4.32 -4.23
N LEU A 136 -3.22 4.94 -3.18
CA LEU A 136 -4.49 5.68 -3.16
C LEU A 136 -4.25 7.15 -2.80
N SER A 137 -5.08 8.03 -3.35
CA SER A 137 -5.28 9.40 -2.86
C SER A 137 -6.70 9.49 -2.35
N LEU A 138 -6.86 9.54 -1.06
CA LEU A 138 -8.17 9.62 -0.42
C LEU A 138 -8.70 11.05 -0.43
N ASP A 139 -10.01 11.21 -0.39
CA ASP A 139 -10.68 12.52 -0.46
C ASP A 139 -10.42 13.38 0.79
N ASN A 140 -10.04 12.75 1.89
CA ASN A 140 -9.57 13.42 3.11
C ASN A 140 -8.12 13.94 3.01
N GLY A 141 -7.48 13.82 1.82
CA GLY A 141 -6.14 14.31 1.53
C GLY A 141 -5.00 13.33 1.84
N VAL A 142 -5.27 12.20 2.48
CA VAL A 142 -4.26 11.16 2.78
C VAL A 142 -3.85 10.46 1.50
N GLN A 143 -2.53 10.25 1.34
CA GLN A 143 -2.01 9.33 0.33
C GLN A 143 -1.51 8.06 1.01
N LEU A 144 -2.04 6.94 0.58
CA LEU A 144 -1.82 5.64 1.17
C LEU A 144 -1.14 4.71 0.19
N LEU A 145 -0.16 3.95 0.67
CA LEU A 145 0.39 2.78 -0.02
C LEU A 145 0.00 1.53 0.77
N ILE A 146 -0.54 0.54 0.07
CA ILE A 146 -0.82 -0.79 0.58
C ILE A 146 0.03 -1.76 -0.23
N HIS A 147 0.90 -2.52 0.44
CA HIS A 147 1.85 -3.44 -0.18
C HIS A 147 1.61 -4.86 0.34
N VAL A 148 1.04 -5.73 -0.48
CA VAL A 148 0.65 -7.09 -0.08
C VAL A 148 1.86 -8.02 -0.08
N GLY A 149 2.26 -8.42 1.11
CA GLY A 149 3.44 -9.27 1.34
C GLY A 149 4.77 -8.56 1.14
N LEU A 150 5.85 -9.23 1.47
CA LEU A 150 7.22 -8.76 1.26
C LEU A 150 7.84 -9.48 0.06
N ASP A 151 8.55 -8.73 -0.78
CA ASP A 151 9.21 -9.21 -2.00
C ASP A 151 8.29 -9.91 -3.02
N THR A 152 6.98 -9.81 -2.87
CA THR A 152 5.96 -10.45 -3.73
C THR A 152 5.94 -9.90 -5.17
N VAL A 153 6.68 -8.84 -5.45
CA VAL A 153 6.96 -8.39 -6.82
C VAL A 153 7.61 -9.48 -7.66
N GLU A 154 8.39 -10.37 -7.06
CA GLU A 154 9.10 -11.45 -7.73
C GLU A 154 8.16 -12.54 -8.26
N LEU A 155 6.92 -12.61 -7.76
CA LEU A 155 5.88 -13.50 -8.30
C LEU A 155 5.38 -13.07 -9.69
N GLY A 156 5.76 -11.88 -10.18
CA GLY A 156 5.39 -11.41 -11.52
C GLY A 156 3.89 -11.23 -11.75
N GLY A 157 3.09 -11.27 -10.68
CA GLY A 157 1.63 -11.19 -10.70
C GLY A 157 0.92 -12.51 -10.43
N GLU A 158 1.63 -13.63 -10.34
CA GLU A 158 1.02 -14.89 -9.97
C GLU A 158 0.48 -14.83 -8.53
N GLY A 159 -0.75 -15.28 -8.34
CA GLY A 159 -1.44 -15.23 -7.05
C GLY A 159 -2.08 -13.88 -6.72
N PHE A 160 -2.11 -12.92 -7.65
CA PHE A 160 -2.76 -11.62 -7.51
C PHE A 160 -3.79 -11.37 -8.61
N GLU A 161 -4.88 -10.74 -8.24
CA GLU A 161 -5.91 -10.23 -9.15
C GLU A 161 -6.24 -8.79 -8.79
N VAL A 162 -6.04 -7.88 -9.72
CA VAL A 162 -6.30 -6.44 -9.54
C VAL A 162 -7.70 -6.11 -10.06
N HIS A 163 -8.51 -5.43 -9.26
CA HIS A 163 -9.89 -5.07 -9.58
C HIS A 163 -10.07 -3.59 -9.94
N VAL A 164 -9.00 -2.80 -9.89
CA VAL A 164 -9.04 -1.35 -10.12
C VAL A 164 -7.96 -0.90 -11.08
N GLU A 165 -8.17 0.24 -11.70
CA GLU A 165 -7.23 0.85 -12.64
C GLU A 165 -6.69 2.18 -12.11
N LYS A 166 -5.51 2.57 -12.62
CA LYS A 166 -4.94 3.89 -12.34
C LYS A 166 -5.90 5.00 -12.72
N LYS A 167 -6.10 5.97 -11.83
CA LYS A 167 -7.02 7.10 -11.93
C LYS A 167 -8.50 6.76 -11.71
N GLN A 168 -8.85 5.50 -11.47
CA GLN A 168 -10.21 5.11 -11.12
C GLN A 168 -10.62 5.72 -9.77
N ARG A 169 -11.89 6.15 -9.68
CA ARG A 169 -12.53 6.49 -8.40
C ARG A 169 -12.91 5.22 -7.68
N VAL A 170 -12.72 5.22 -6.38
CA VAL A 170 -13.11 4.13 -5.49
C VAL A 170 -13.88 4.69 -4.30
N SER A 171 -14.82 3.91 -3.81
CA SER A 171 -15.55 4.17 -2.56
C SER A 171 -15.03 3.28 -1.45
N ALA A 172 -15.22 3.70 -0.20
CA ALA A 172 -14.92 2.87 0.96
C ALA A 172 -15.55 1.48 0.81
N GLY A 173 -14.77 0.43 1.03
CA GLY A 173 -15.18 -0.96 0.88
C GLY A 173 -15.07 -1.54 -0.54
N ASP A 174 -14.71 -0.75 -1.56
CA ASP A 174 -14.44 -1.29 -2.89
C ASP A 174 -13.23 -2.22 -2.85
N LYS A 175 -13.35 -3.36 -3.51
CA LYS A 175 -12.25 -4.32 -3.60
C LYS A 175 -11.18 -3.82 -4.57
N LEU A 176 -9.94 -3.76 -4.10
CA LEU A 176 -8.80 -3.26 -4.86
C LEU A 176 -7.96 -4.40 -5.45
N ILE A 177 -7.60 -5.36 -4.60
CA ILE A 177 -6.74 -6.51 -4.95
C ILE A 177 -7.31 -7.75 -4.28
N SER A 178 -7.37 -8.87 -5.00
CA SER A 178 -7.48 -10.21 -4.41
C SER A 178 -6.13 -10.91 -4.53
N PHE A 179 -5.82 -11.77 -3.58
CA PHE A 179 -4.59 -12.55 -3.60
C PHE A 179 -4.81 -13.96 -3.07
N ASP A 180 -3.97 -14.89 -3.48
CA ASP A 180 -3.98 -16.27 -2.99
C ASP A 180 -2.94 -16.44 -1.87
N PRO A 181 -3.38 -16.44 -0.60
CA PRO A 181 -2.46 -16.49 0.53
C PRO A 181 -1.73 -17.85 0.63
N GLU A 182 -2.34 -18.94 0.18
CA GLU A 182 -1.74 -20.27 0.22
C GLU A 182 -0.66 -20.37 -0.85
N PHE A 183 -0.95 -19.91 -2.06
CA PHE A 183 0.02 -19.85 -3.14
C PHE A 183 1.24 -19.01 -2.76
N ILE A 184 1.04 -17.79 -2.26
CA ILE A 184 2.12 -16.87 -1.90
C ILE A 184 3.00 -17.49 -0.79
N ARG A 185 2.40 -18.07 0.24
CA ARG A 185 3.13 -18.79 1.31
C ARG A 185 3.87 -20.01 0.78
N SER A 186 3.29 -20.76 -0.16
CA SER A 186 3.92 -21.93 -0.77
C SER A 186 5.19 -21.59 -1.54
N LYS A 187 5.31 -20.36 -2.01
CA LYS A 187 6.50 -19.83 -2.68
C LYS A 187 7.54 -19.26 -1.69
N GLY A 188 7.26 -19.28 -0.39
CA GLY A 188 8.17 -18.82 0.66
C GLY A 188 8.06 -17.33 1.01
N TYR A 189 7.09 -16.60 0.46
CA TYR A 189 6.93 -15.18 0.74
C TYR A 189 6.13 -14.92 2.00
N ASN A 190 6.49 -13.84 2.71
CA ASN A 190 5.76 -13.36 3.87
C ASN A 190 4.59 -12.49 3.41
N LEU A 191 3.39 -12.76 3.94
CA LEU A 191 2.17 -12.03 3.58
C LEU A 191 1.94 -10.76 4.39
N ILE A 192 2.79 -10.46 5.39
CA ILE A 192 2.63 -9.23 6.14
C ILE A 192 2.51 -8.04 5.19
N THR A 193 1.48 -7.24 5.39
CA THR A 193 1.02 -6.22 4.44
C THR A 193 1.17 -4.84 5.05
N PRO A 194 2.27 -4.11 4.76
CA PRO A 194 2.42 -2.72 5.17
C PRO A 194 1.36 -1.80 4.56
N VAL A 195 0.83 -0.91 5.41
CA VAL A 195 -0.12 0.15 5.09
C VAL A 195 0.48 1.46 5.58
N VAL A 196 1.00 2.27 4.66
CA VAL A 196 1.80 3.46 5.02
C VAL A 196 1.23 4.75 4.43
N VAL A 197 1.33 5.84 5.18
CA VAL A 197 0.93 7.19 4.76
C VAL A 197 2.12 7.88 4.09
N THR A 198 2.11 7.95 2.77
CA THR A 198 3.26 8.43 1.98
C THR A 198 3.43 9.95 1.96
N ASN A 199 2.38 10.70 2.33
CA ASN A 199 2.40 12.16 2.43
C ASN A 199 2.25 12.65 3.87
N ALA A 200 2.75 11.90 4.84
CA ALA A 200 2.61 12.16 6.27
C ALA A 200 3.13 13.55 6.69
N THR A 201 4.06 14.14 5.96
CA THR A 201 4.57 15.51 6.21
C THR A 201 3.50 16.59 6.14
N LYS A 202 2.35 16.32 5.53
CA LYS A 202 1.18 17.21 5.48
C LYS A 202 0.34 17.16 6.74
N PHE A 203 0.56 16.18 7.60
CA PHE A 203 -0.20 15.90 8.81
C PHE A 203 0.68 16.06 10.03
N GLY A 204 0.08 15.95 11.22
CA GLY A 204 0.77 15.92 12.49
C GLY A 204 1.33 14.53 12.78
N THR A 205 0.60 13.74 13.56
CA THR A 205 1.00 12.37 13.91
C THR A 205 0.16 11.35 13.16
N VAL A 206 0.78 10.22 12.84
CA VAL A 206 0.11 9.01 12.34
C VAL A 206 0.38 7.91 13.35
N THR A 207 -0.66 7.38 13.95
CA THR A 207 -0.58 6.33 14.98
C THR A 207 -1.57 5.21 14.67
N GLY A 208 -1.28 4.02 15.15
CA GLY A 208 -2.16 2.85 15.14
C GLY A 208 -1.87 1.98 16.34
N GLU A 209 -2.80 1.10 16.68
CA GLU A 209 -2.64 0.17 17.79
C GLU A 209 -2.57 -1.27 17.28
N PRO A 210 -1.62 -2.08 17.78
CA PRO A 210 -1.57 -3.50 17.44
C PRO A 210 -2.79 -4.25 17.95
N GLY A 211 -3.24 -5.26 17.21
CA GLY A 211 -4.36 -6.10 17.59
C GLY A 211 -5.14 -6.64 16.41
N GLN A 212 -6.20 -7.39 16.69
CA GLN A 212 -7.08 -7.90 15.63
C GLN A 212 -7.90 -6.77 15.04
N VAL A 213 -7.93 -6.72 13.70
CA VAL A 213 -8.70 -5.73 12.95
C VAL A 213 -9.54 -6.40 11.86
N SER A 214 -10.73 -5.88 11.68
CA SER A 214 -11.58 -6.13 10.51
C SER A 214 -11.52 -4.95 9.55
N SER A 215 -12.08 -5.08 8.36
CA SER A 215 -12.13 -4.00 7.37
C SER A 215 -12.98 -2.78 7.77
N SER A 216 -13.69 -2.85 8.91
CA SER A 216 -14.47 -1.74 9.50
C SER A 216 -13.84 -1.16 10.76
N ASP A 217 -12.72 -1.73 11.22
CA ASP A 217 -12.00 -1.22 12.37
C ASP A 217 -10.99 -0.15 11.96
N VAL A 218 -10.74 0.81 12.83
CA VAL A 218 -9.76 1.87 12.57
C VAL A 218 -8.36 1.30 12.73
N LEU A 219 -7.57 1.35 11.64
CA LEU A 219 -6.17 0.95 11.62
C LEU A 219 -5.24 2.12 11.97
N LEU A 220 -5.55 3.32 11.45
CA LEU A 220 -4.71 4.49 11.62
C LEU A 220 -5.50 5.70 12.10
N HIS A 221 -4.92 6.40 13.07
CA HIS A 221 -5.34 7.73 13.50
C HIS A 221 -4.35 8.76 12.98
N ILE A 222 -4.82 9.73 12.22
CA ILE A 222 -4.01 10.77 11.59
C ILE A 222 -4.47 12.11 12.14
N SER A 223 -3.63 12.79 12.89
CA SER A 223 -3.94 14.14 13.41
C SER A 223 -3.59 15.21 12.38
N PRO A 224 -4.31 16.35 12.37
CA PRO A 224 -3.92 17.49 11.57
C PRO A 224 -2.56 18.00 12.06
N LYS A 225 -1.83 18.67 11.16
CA LYS A 225 -0.64 19.41 11.54
C LYS A 225 -1.07 20.56 12.45
N ALA A 226 -0.43 20.70 13.62
CA ALA A 226 -0.63 21.90 14.42
C ALA A 226 -0.25 23.10 13.57
N GLU A 227 -1.20 23.99 13.31
CA GLU A 227 -0.87 25.30 12.76
C GLU A 227 0.06 25.96 13.76
N ASP A 228 1.19 26.50 13.29
CA ASP A 228 2.07 27.30 14.10
C ASP A 228 1.20 28.45 14.65
N ALA A 229 0.94 28.40 15.97
CA ALA A 229 0.21 29.46 16.66
C ALA A 229 1.11 30.70 16.63
N GLU A 230 0.78 31.63 15.74
CA GLU A 230 1.32 32.99 15.74
C GLU A 230 0.74 33.83 16.88
#